data_835990f8fd72de355420328a8c5676d9
#
_entry.id   835990f8fd72de355420328a8c5676d9
#
_cell.length_a   1.000
_cell.length_b   1.000
_cell.length_c   1.000
_cell.angle_alpha   90.00
_cell.angle_beta   90.00
_cell.angle_gamma   90.00
#
_symmetry.space_group_name_H-M   'P 1'
#
loop_
_entity.id
_entity.type
_entity.pdbx_description
1 polymer ?
#
loop_
_entity_poly.entity_id
_entity_poly.type
_entity_poly.pdbx_seq_one_letter_code
_entity_poly.pdbx_strand_id
1 'polypeptide(L)' 'MYKIHKLFPYYYQEVLEMAQKKYRPGMNCEKTGKYTCYDEDGNEMYGDVDVEKGRRFPPSQEEGCYYEEQ' A
#
# COMPACT_ATOMS: atom_id res chain seq x y z
N MET A 1 8.20 30.63 7.98
CA MET A 1 9.01 29.44 8.23
C MET A 1 8.21 28.32 8.85
N TYR A 2 7.56 28.61 9.97
CA TYR A 2 6.77 27.59 10.65
C TYR A 2 5.60 27.11 9.82
N LYS A 3 4.99 28.01 9.09
CA LYS A 3 3.86 27.64 8.25
C LYS A 3 4.27 26.63 7.20
N ILE A 4 5.48 26.80 6.71
CA ILE A 4 6.01 25.88 5.71
C ILE A 4 6.21 24.52 6.32
N HIS A 5 6.66 24.47 7.56
CA HIS A 5 6.83 23.21 8.25
C HIS A 5 5.52 22.47 8.41
N LYS A 6 4.45 23.19 8.66
CA LYS A 6 3.15 22.56 8.78
C LYS A 6 2.67 22.00 7.46
N LEU A 7 2.92 22.74 6.39
CA LEU A 7 2.48 22.31 5.08
C LEU A 7 3.30 21.18 4.53
N PHE A 8 4.60 21.28 4.69
CA PHE A 8 5.49 20.27 4.14
C PHE A 8 5.23 18.87 4.64
N PRO A 9 5.11 18.63 5.94
CA PRO A 9 4.88 17.28 6.41
C PRO A 9 3.61 16.68 5.81
N TYR A 10 2.58 17.48 5.71
CA TYR A 10 1.33 17.01 5.18
C TYR A 10 1.45 16.66 3.70
N TYR A 11 2.00 17.59 2.94
CA TYR A 11 2.19 17.40 1.52
C TYR A 11 3.15 16.26 1.22
N TYR A 12 4.21 16.20 1.99
CA TYR A 12 5.24 15.20 1.84
C TYR A 12 4.67 13.80 2.06
N GLN A 13 3.77 13.68 3.00
CA GLN A 13 3.15 12.40 3.27
C GLN A 13 2.30 11.92 2.11
N GLU A 14 1.60 12.82 1.44
CA GLU A 14 0.85 12.44 0.26
C GLU A 14 1.77 11.95 -0.84
N VAL A 15 2.88 12.63 -1.02
CA VAL A 15 3.86 12.23 -2.03
C VAL A 15 4.43 10.85 -1.70
N LEU A 16 4.73 10.61 -0.45
CA LEU A 16 5.25 9.30 -0.03
C LEU A 16 4.23 8.20 -0.26
N GLU A 17 2.98 8.48 0.02
CA GLU A 17 1.94 7.48 -0.19
C GLU A 17 1.77 7.19 -1.67
N MET A 18 1.93 8.17 -2.51
CA MET A 18 1.88 7.94 -3.95
C MET A 18 3.05 7.11 -4.42
N ALA A 19 4.22 7.30 -3.83
CA ALA A 19 5.41 6.55 -4.21
C ALA A 19 5.40 5.13 -3.64
N GLN A 20 4.80 4.95 -2.48
CA GLN A 20 4.72 3.66 -1.81
C GLN A 20 3.26 3.28 -1.64
N LYS A 21 2.63 2.98 -2.75
CA LYS A 21 1.21 2.67 -2.71
C LYS A 21 0.94 1.44 -1.88
N LYS A 22 -0.01 1.59 -0.97
CA LYS A 22 -0.48 0.50 -0.14
C LYS A 22 -1.89 0.13 -0.56
N TYR A 23 -2.04 -1.11 -0.93
CA TYR A 23 -3.34 -1.59 -1.40
C TYR A 23 -3.99 -2.43 -0.30
N ARG A 24 -5.24 -2.16 -0.04
CA ARG A 24 -5.99 -2.93 0.96
C ARG A 24 -6.68 -4.10 0.29
N PRO A 25 -6.95 -5.17 1.05
CA PRO A 25 -7.75 -6.27 0.50
C PRO A 25 -9.07 -5.74 -0.04
N GLY A 26 -9.45 -6.20 -1.21
CA GLY A 26 -10.66 -5.75 -1.86
C GLY A 26 -10.52 -4.54 -2.76
N MET A 27 -9.39 -3.86 -2.71
CA MET A 27 -9.14 -2.75 -3.62
C MET A 27 -8.79 -3.26 -5.01
N ASN A 28 -9.09 -2.45 -6.02
CA ASN A 28 -8.75 -2.80 -7.38
C ASN A 28 -7.25 -2.64 -7.60
N CYS A 29 -6.68 -3.59 -8.31
CA CYS A 29 -5.28 -3.54 -8.68
C CYS A 29 -5.11 -2.60 -9.86
N GLU A 30 -4.18 -1.67 -9.77
CA GLU A 30 -3.92 -0.70 -10.81
C GLU A 30 -2.85 -1.15 -11.80
N LYS A 31 -2.05 -2.13 -11.41
CA LYS A 31 -0.94 -2.57 -12.23
C LYS A 31 -0.70 -4.05 -11.99
N THR A 32 -0.70 -4.82 -13.06
CA THR A 32 -0.39 -6.25 -12.99
C THR A 32 1.03 -6.45 -12.48
N GLY A 33 1.17 -7.32 -11.51
CA GLY A 33 2.50 -7.62 -10.97
C GLY A 33 2.41 -8.49 -9.74
N LYS A 34 3.56 -8.57 -9.07
CA LYS A 34 3.66 -9.34 -7.84
C LYS A 34 3.67 -8.39 -6.65
N TYR A 35 2.99 -8.79 -5.61
CA TYR A 35 2.82 -7.95 -4.44
C TYR A 35 3.17 -8.74 -3.19
N THR A 36 3.58 -8.01 -2.15
CA THR A 36 3.88 -8.59 -0.85
C THR A 36 2.82 -8.14 0.13
N CYS A 37 2.34 -9.07 0.94
CA CYS A 37 1.35 -8.76 1.96
C CYS A 37 2.06 -8.51 3.29
N TYR A 38 1.72 -7.37 3.91
CA TYR A 38 2.27 -6.98 5.20
C TYR A 38 1.14 -6.89 6.23
N ASP A 39 1.48 -7.12 7.49
CA ASP A 39 0.51 -6.94 8.56
C ASP A 39 0.42 -5.46 8.93
N GLU A 40 -0.42 -5.13 9.90
CA GLU A 40 -0.62 -3.73 10.24
C GLU A 40 0.61 -3.10 10.88
N ASP A 41 1.52 -3.90 11.39
CA ASP A 41 2.77 -3.41 11.95
C ASP A 41 3.87 -3.25 10.90
N GLY A 42 3.59 -3.64 9.68
CA GLY A 42 4.55 -3.54 8.60
C GLY A 42 5.45 -4.75 8.44
N ASN A 43 5.13 -5.84 9.10
CA ASN A 43 5.91 -7.08 8.96
C ASN A 43 5.43 -7.87 7.76
N GLU A 44 6.36 -8.39 7.00
CA GLU A 44 6.02 -9.18 5.82
C GLU A 44 5.38 -10.49 6.23
N MET A 45 4.21 -10.75 5.67
CA MET A 45 3.50 -12.00 5.95
C MET A 45 3.78 -13.03 4.87
N TYR A 46 3.59 -12.66 3.62
CA TYR A 46 3.90 -13.53 2.49
C TYR A 46 4.04 -12.67 1.24
N GLY A 47 4.81 -13.17 0.29
CA GLY A 47 5.08 -12.44 -0.94
C GLY A 47 4.61 -13.19 -2.17
N ASP A 48 5.00 -12.68 -3.33
CA ASP A 48 4.71 -13.28 -4.63
C ASP A 48 3.22 -13.46 -4.87
N VAL A 49 2.43 -12.48 -4.44
CA VAL A 49 1.00 -12.48 -4.68
C VAL A 49 0.77 -11.90 -6.07
N ASP A 50 0.37 -12.73 -7.01
CA ASP A 50 0.10 -12.28 -8.38
C ASP A 50 -1.29 -11.66 -8.45
N VAL A 51 -1.34 -10.39 -8.84
CA VAL A 51 -2.61 -9.69 -9.01
C VAL A 51 -2.58 -8.98 -10.35
N GLU A 52 -3.63 -9.15 -11.14
CA GLU A 52 -3.74 -8.53 -12.44
C GLU A 52 -4.49 -7.21 -12.34
N LYS A 53 -4.12 -6.30 -13.23
CA LYS A 53 -4.81 -5.03 -13.32
C LYS A 53 -6.30 -5.25 -13.52
N GLY A 54 -7.09 -4.54 -12.73
CA GLY A 54 -8.53 -4.67 -12.76
C GLY A 54 -9.09 -5.72 -11.82
N ARG A 55 -8.23 -6.55 -11.25
CA ARG A 55 -8.64 -7.51 -10.25
C ARG A 55 -8.56 -6.91 -8.87
N ARG A 56 -9.28 -7.49 -7.94
CA ARG A 56 -9.24 -7.04 -6.55
C ARG A 56 -8.19 -7.82 -5.80
N PHE A 57 -7.55 -7.13 -4.87
CA PHE A 57 -6.58 -7.79 -4.01
C PHE A 57 -7.27 -8.82 -3.15
N PRO A 58 -6.66 -10.00 -2.95
CA PRO A 58 -7.31 -11.06 -2.20
C PRO A 58 -7.55 -10.66 -0.75
N PRO A 59 -8.56 -11.25 -0.12
CA PRO A 59 -8.82 -10.98 1.29
C PRO A 59 -7.70 -11.51 2.15
N SER A 60 -7.42 -10.80 3.24
CA SER A 60 -6.44 -11.25 4.20
C SER A 60 -7.14 -11.74 5.46
N GLN A 61 -6.51 -12.69 6.13
CA GLN A 61 -7.10 -13.26 7.35
C GLN A 61 -6.98 -12.30 8.53
N GLU A 62 -6.04 -11.34 8.46
CA GLU A 62 -5.85 -10.41 9.55
C GLU A 62 -6.30 -9.01 9.15
N GLU A 63 -6.85 -8.29 10.11
CA GLU A 63 -7.26 -6.91 9.88
C GLU A 63 -6.04 -6.00 9.81
N GLY A 64 -6.17 -4.93 9.02
CA GLY A 64 -5.10 -3.97 8.91
C GLY A 64 -3.99 -4.36 7.95
N CYS A 65 -4.13 -5.49 7.28
CA CYS A 65 -3.13 -5.93 6.31
C CYS A 65 -3.18 -5.09 5.05
N TYR A 66 -2.05 -5.03 4.37
CA TYR A 66 -1.97 -4.30 3.11
C TYR A 66 -0.97 -4.96 2.19
N TYR A 67 -1.06 -4.62 0.91
CA TYR A 67 -0.17 -5.13 -0.12
C TYR A 67 0.67 -4.01 -0.68
N GLU A 68 1.93 -4.32 -0.97
CA GLU A 68 2.82 -3.39 -1.66
C GLU A 68 3.44 -4.10 -2.85
N GLU A 69 3.64 -3.35 -3.92
CA GLU A 69 4.28 -3.89 -5.12
C GLU A 69 5.71 -4.30 -4.82
N GLN A 70 6.09 -5.47 -5.31
CA GLN A 70 7.45 -5.96 -5.16
C GLN A 70 8.42 -5.27 -6.10
#